data_b77bab4a536dd7ec4919c52693a1b7e6
#
_entry.id   b77bab4a536dd7ec4919c52693a1b7e6
#
_cell.length_a   1.000
_cell.length_b   1.000
_cell.length_c   1.000
_cell.angle_alpha   90.00
_cell.angle_beta   90.00
_cell.angle_gamma   90.00
#
_symmetry.space_group_name_H-M   'P 1'
#
loop_
_entity.id
_entity.type
_entity.pdbx_description
1 polymer ?
#
loop_
_entity_poly.entity_id
_entity_poly.type
_entity_poly.pdbx_seq_one_letter_code
_entity_poly.pdbx_strand_id
1 'polypeptide(L)'
;SCVAIMDGSQAKVLENAEGARTTPSIVAFLENNEKLVGQPAKRQAVTNAQDTIFASKRLIGRSFEDDSVKKDLGKVPYKIVKSDKGEAWIEAKGEKYSPAQISAFVLQKMKETAEKYLGQAVTKAVITVPAYFNDAQRQATKDAGKIAGLEVLRIINEPTAASLAYGLDKKGGQKIAVYDLGGGTF
;
A
#
# COMPACT_ATOMS: atom_id res chain seq x y z
N SER A 1 2.25 -5.09 3.18
CA SER A 1 1.36 -5.64 2.14
C SER A 1 1.58 -7.14 1.95
N CYS A 2 0.60 -7.83 1.39
CA CYS A 2 0.72 -9.20 0.89
C CYS A 2 -0.06 -9.35 -0.41
N VAL A 3 0.25 -10.38 -1.18
CA VAL A 3 -0.46 -10.73 -2.41
C VAL A 3 -0.91 -12.19 -2.34
N ALA A 4 -2.13 -12.44 -2.79
CA ALA A 4 -2.70 -13.77 -2.87
C ALA A 4 -3.34 -13.99 -4.24
N ILE A 5 -3.42 -15.25 -4.63
CA ILE A 5 -4.13 -15.71 -5.84
C ILE A 5 -5.11 -16.83 -5.46
N MET A 6 -6.01 -17.12 -6.35
CA MET A 6 -6.80 -18.35 -6.26
C MET A 6 -5.98 -19.50 -6.84
N ASP A 7 -5.78 -20.56 -6.04
CA ASP A 7 -5.17 -21.83 -6.45
C ASP A 7 -6.26 -22.89 -6.35
N GLY A 8 -6.90 -23.18 -7.47
CA GLY A 8 -8.15 -23.94 -7.48
C GLY A 8 -9.26 -23.20 -6.73
N SER A 9 -9.79 -23.81 -5.68
CA SER A 9 -10.87 -23.25 -4.84
C SER A 9 -10.38 -22.54 -3.57
N GLN A 10 -9.05 -22.45 -3.37
CA GLN A 10 -8.47 -21.87 -2.16
C GLN A 10 -7.65 -20.63 -2.46
N ALA A 11 -7.72 -19.64 -1.58
CA ALA A 11 -6.81 -18.50 -1.63
C ALA A 11 -5.43 -18.89 -1.12
N LYS A 12 -4.38 -18.56 -1.87
CA LYS A 12 -3.00 -18.81 -1.52
C LYS A 12 -2.23 -17.49 -1.45
N VAL A 13 -1.67 -17.20 -0.28
CA VAL A 13 -0.74 -16.08 -0.09
C VAL A 13 0.61 -16.47 -0.65
N LEU A 14 1.17 -15.61 -1.50
CA LEU A 14 2.44 -15.85 -2.19
C LEU A 14 3.63 -15.35 -1.37
N GLU A 15 4.74 -16.05 -1.48
CA GLU A 15 6.03 -15.63 -0.94
C GLU A 15 6.70 -14.65 -1.92
N ASN A 16 7.28 -13.59 -1.38
CA ASN A 16 8.06 -12.63 -2.15
C ASN A 16 9.47 -13.16 -2.45
N ALA A 17 10.30 -12.35 -3.11
CA ALA A 17 11.66 -12.72 -3.49
C ALA A 17 12.58 -13.00 -2.27
N GLU A 18 12.20 -12.48 -1.12
CA GLU A 18 12.92 -12.70 0.16
C GLU A 18 12.38 -13.90 0.97
N GLY A 19 11.46 -14.69 0.40
CA GLY A 19 10.86 -15.86 1.04
C GLY A 19 9.81 -15.53 2.11
N ALA A 20 9.36 -14.27 2.19
CA ALA A 20 8.37 -13.84 3.17
C ALA A 20 6.99 -13.69 2.51
N ARG A 21 5.94 -14.02 3.26
CA ARG A 21 4.53 -13.85 2.82
C ARG A 21 4.01 -12.43 2.94
N THR A 22 4.77 -11.55 3.57
CA THR A 22 4.46 -10.13 3.69
C THR A 22 5.62 -9.30 3.19
N THR A 23 5.31 -8.17 2.54
CA THR A 23 6.29 -7.21 2.04
C THR A 23 6.08 -5.88 2.76
N PRO A 24 7.10 -5.31 3.41
CA PRO A 24 6.99 -3.97 3.98
C PRO A 24 6.55 -2.96 2.93
N SER A 25 5.55 -2.13 3.25
CA SER A 25 5.09 -1.04 2.38
C SER A 25 6.02 0.16 2.53
N ILE A 26 7.27 -0.04 2.15
CA ILE A 26 8.37 0.92 2.27
C ILE A 26 9.04 1.05 0.91
N VAL A 27 9.29 2.30 0.50
CA VAL A 27 9.97 2.65 -0.75
C VAL A 27 11.16 3.54 -0.41
N ALA A 28 12.34 3.18 -0.86
CA ALA A 28 13.53 4.00 -0.73
C ALA A 28 14.01 4.48 -2.10
N PHE A 29 14.36 5.75 -2.17
CA PHE A 29 14.94 6.37 -3.35
C PHE A 29 16.45 6.46 -3.15
N LEU A 30 17.21 5.94 -4.11
CA LEU A 30 18.65 5.91 -4.08
C LEU A 30 19.23 6.94 -5.06
N GLU A 31 20.56 7.05 -5.08
CA GLU A 31 21.24 7.76 -6.14
C GLU A 31 20.89 7.14 -7.51
N ASN A 32 21.08 7.91 -8.60
CA ASN A 32 20.82 7.47 -9.99
C ASN A 32 19.35 7.07 -10.28
N ASN A 33 18.37 7.63 -9.54
CA ASN A 33 16.94 7.34 -9.69
C ASN A 33 16.55 5.87 -9.45
N GLU A 34 17.39 5.08 -8.86
CA GLU A 34 17.10 3.72 -8.46
C GLU A 34 16.15 3.71 -7.25
N LYS A 35 15.26 2.70 -7.20
CA LYS A 35 14.28 2.55 -6.13
C LYS A 35 14.35 1.14 -5.55
N LEU A 36 14.28 1.07 -4.23
CA LEU A 36 14.08 -0.18 -3.51
C LEU A 36 12.66 -0.22 -2.93
N VAL A 37 12.05 -1.39 -2.93
CA VAL A 37 10.70 -1.60 -2.37
C VAL A 37 10.73 -2.81 -1.45
N GLY A 38 10.05 -2.70 -0.32
CA GLY A 38 9.90 -3.79 0.62
C GLY A 38 11.08 -3.95 1.59
N GLN A 39 11.51 -5.17 1.81
CA GLN A 39 12.56 -5.48 2.78
C GLN A 39 13.92 -4.82 2.47
N PRO A 40 14.38 -4.76 1.20
CA PRO A 40 15.57 -4.01 0.86
C PRO A 40 15.49 -2.53 1.24
N ALA A 41 14.36 -1.88 0.98
CA ALA A 41 14.12 -0.50 1.39
C ALA A 41 14.16 -0.34 2.91
N LYS A 42 13.55 -1.26 3.64
CA LYS A 42 13.54 -1.26 5.11
C LYS A 42 14.94 -1.39 5.71
N ARG A 43 15.79 -2.26 5.15
CA ARG A 43 17.13 -2.52 5.66
C ARG A 43 18.03 -1.29 5.63
N GLN A 44 17.94 -0.46 4.59
CA GLN A 44 18.78 0.74 4.43
C GLN A 44 18.14 2.01 5.03
N ALA A 45 16.94 1.94 5.64
CA ALA A 45 16.20 3.09 6.14
C ALA A 45 16.98 3.93 7.14
N VAL A 46 17.83 3.31 7.97
CA VAL A 46 18.62 4.03 8.99
C VAL A 46 19.65 4.96 8.34
N THR A 47 20.26 4.53 7.24
CA THR A 47 21.31 5.31 6.55
C THR A 47 20.75 6.27 5.49
N ASN A 48 19.47 6.13 5.12
CA ASN A 48 18.80 6.93 4.09
C ASN A 48 17.38 7.30 4.54
N ALA A 49 17.23 7.79 5.76
CA ALA A 49 15.94 8.00 6.38
C ALA A 49 15.08 9.05 5.66
N GLN A 50 15.69 10.12 5.14
CA GLN A 50 14.97 11.22 4.48
C GLN A 50 14.35 10.83 3.14
N ASP A 51 14.93 9.83 2.45
CA ASP A 51 14.46 9.37 1.15
C ASP A 51 13.87 7.95 1.23
N THR A 52 13.55 7.49 2.44
CA THR A 52 12.87 6.22 2.69
C THR A 52 11.47 6.46 3.22
N ILE A 53 10.48 6.16 2.37
CA ILE A 53 9.08 6.49 2.58
C ILE A 53 8.34 5.28 3.12
N PHE A 54 7.67 5.46 4.24
CA PHE A 54 6.77 4.48 4.87
C PHE A 54 5.46 5.15 5.29
N ALA A 55 4.45 4.37 5.59
CA ALA A 55 3.13 4.85 6.03
C ALA A 55 2.47 5.88 5.08
N SER A 56 2.83 5.91 3.79
CA SER A 56 2.24 6.80 2.77
C SER A 56 0.73 6.65 2.66
N LYS A 57 0.19 5.51 3.06
CA LYS A 57 -1.25 5.23 3.14
C LYS A 57 -2.01 6.23 4.04
N ARG A 58 -1.33 6.84 5.03
CA ARG A 58 -1.91 7.86 5.91
C ARG A 58 -2.10 9.21 5.21
N LEU A 59 -1.36 9.46 4.14
CA LEU A 59 -1.40 10.71 3.36
C LEU A 59 -2.27 10.59 2.10
N ILE A 60 -2.59 9.37 1.66
CA ILE A 60 -3.31 9.15 0.40
C ILE A 60 -4.69 9.81 0.42
N GLY A 61 -5.01 10.58 -0.64
CA GLY A 61 -6.28 11.27 -0.78
C GLY A 61 -6.54 12.37 0.26
N ARG A 62 -5.48 12.89 0.92
CA ARG A 62 -5.60 13.91 1.95
C ARG A 62 -5.12 15.27 1.48
N SER A 63 -5.77 16.33 1.98
CA SER A 63 -5.27 17.69 1.87
C SER A 63 -4.04 17.88 2.78
N PHE A 64 -3.10 18.72 2.35
CA PHE A 64 -1.96 19.10 3.19
C PHE A 64 -2.39 19.81 4.48
N GLU A 65 -3.56 20.48 4.44
CA GLU A 65 -4.10 21.20 5.60
C GLU A 65 -4.85 20.31 6.60
N ASP A 66 -5.07 19.03 6.29
CA ASP A 66 -5.75 18.10 7.19
C ASP A 66 -5.01 17.96 8.52
N ASP A 67 -5.73 17.96 9.62
CA ASP A 67 -5.17 17.82 10.96
C ASP A 67 -4.37 16.53 11.15
N SER A 68 -4.79 15.45 10.49
CA SER A 68 -4.07 14.19 10.49
C SER A 68 -2.70 14.29 9.80
N VAL A 69 -2.61 15.06 8.72
CA VAL A 69 -1.35 15.33 8.01
C VAL A 69 -0.46 16.23 8.86
N LYS A 70 -1.03 17.30 9.44
CA LYS A 70 -0.31 18.20 10.35
C LYS A 70 0.29 17.48 11.56
N LYS A 71 -0.39 16.46 12.08
CA LYS A 71 0.13 15.62 13.18
C LYS A 71 1.31 14.75 12.76
N ASP A 72 1.44 14.41 11.49
CA ASP A 72 2.53 13.60 10.96
C ASP A 72 3.73 14.45 10.51
N LEU A 73 3.52 15.76 10.27
CA LEU A 73 4.61 16.69 10.02
C LEU A 73 5.60 16.70 11.20
N GLY A 74 6.87 16.48 10.90
CA GLY A 74 7.95 16.41 11.90
C GLY A 74 8.04 15.11 12.70
N LYS A 75 7.11 14.15 12.49
CA LYS A 75 7.18 12.82 13.11
C LYS A 75 7.78 11.76 12.20
N VAL A 76 7.82 12.04 10.90
CA VAL A 76 8.45 11.19 9.90
C VAL A 76 9.77 11.83 9.46
N PRO A 77 10.79 11.04 9.10
CA PRO A 77 12.10 11.58 8.70
C PRO A 77 12.08 12.18 7.30
N TYR A 78 11.14 11.79 6.45
CA TYR A 78 10.98 12.31 5.10
C TYR A 78 10.12 13.58 5.06
N LYS A 79 10.22 14.33 4.00
CA LYS A 79 9.52 15.61 3.83
C LYS A 79 8.12 15.40 3.27
N ILE A 80 7.11 15.94 3.95
CA ILE A 80 5.76 16.07 3.44
C ILE A 80 5.60 17.49 2.91
N VAL A 81 5.15 17.64 1.68
CA VAL A 81 5.05 18.91 0.97
C VAL A 81 3.63 19.11 0.42
N LYS A 82 3.28 20.37 0.19
CA LYS A 82 2.00 20.72 -0.44
C LYS A 82 2.15 20.65 -1.96
N SER A 83 1.23 19.97 -2.63
CA SER A 83 1.13 19.99 -4.08
C SER A 83 0.47 21.26 -4.57
N ASP A 84 0.55 21.54 -5.88
CA ASP A 84 -0.12 22.68 -6.51
C ASP A 84 -1.66 22.65 -6.35
N LYS A 85 -2.21 21.45 -6.14
CA LYS A 85 -3.64 21.25 -5.87
C LYS A 85 -3.99 21.23 -4.38
N GLY A 86 -3.04 21.48 -3.50
CA GLY A 86 -3.24 21.52 -2.05
C GLY A 86 -3.22 20.15 -1.36
N GLU A 87 -2.87 19.08 -2.07
CA GLU A 87 -2.77 17.73 -1.52
C GLU A 87 -1.46 17.52 -0.75
N ALA A 88 -1.45 16.57 0.19
CA ALA A 88 -0.25 16.13 0.87
C ALA A 88 0.58 15.23 -0.04
N TRP A 89 1.75 15.70 -0.47
CA TRP A 89 2.72 14.98 -1.27
C TRP A 89 4.00 14.72 -0.49
N ILE A 90 4.88 13.94 -1.02
CA ILE A 90 6.15 13.53 -0.40
C ILE A 90 7.30 13.98 -1.30
N GLU A 91 8.33 14.57 -0.70
CA GLU A 91 9.57 14.90 -1.41
C GLU A 91 10.64 13.87 -1.07
N ALA A 92 11.27 13.30 -2.09
CA ALA A 92 12.41 12.40 -1.99
C ALA A 92 13.40 12.67 -3.13
N LYS A 93 14.69 12.75 -2.84
CA LYS A 93 15.75 13.10 -3.79
C LYS A 93 15.45 14.35 -4.62
N GLY A 94 14.80 15.35 -4.01
CA GLY A 94 14.44 16.61 -4.67
C GLY A 94 13.22 16.54 -5.59
N GLU A 95 12.63 15.35 -5.78
CA GLU A 95 11.45 15.14 -6.59
C GLU A 95 10.20 14.99 -5.71
N LYS A 96 9.04 15.40 -6.23
CA LYS A 96 7.77 15.33 -5.54
C LYS A 96 6.95 14.14 -6.03
N TYR A 97 6.47 13.32 -5.10
CA TYR A 97 5.66 12.15 -5.36
C TYR A 97 4.31 12.26 -4.66
N SER A 98 3.23 11.94 -5.36
CA SER A 98 1.95 11.75 -4.70
C SER A 98 1.97 10.45 -3.88
N PRO A 99 1.18 10.35 -2.79
CA PRO A 99 1.03 9.09 -2.06
C PRO A 99 0.53 7.94 -2.94
N ALA A 100 -0.26 8.24 -3.98
CA ALA A 100 -0.69 7.24 -4.97
C ALA A 100 0.49 6.68 -5.77
N GLN A 101 1.47 7.51 -6.16
CA GLN A 101 2.69 7.04 -6.85
C GLN A 101 3.54 6.16 -5.92
N ILE A 102 3.71 6.54 -4.64
CA ILE A 102 4.42 5.71 -3.65
C ILE A 102 3.71 4.36 -3.48
N SER A 103 2.38 4.38 -3.37
CA SER A 103 1.57 3.16 -3.27
C SER A 103 1.68 2.30 -4.53
N ALA A 104 1.77 2.92 -5.71
CA ALA A 104 1.95 2.20 -6.97
C ALA A 104 3.25 1.40 -7.01
N PHE A 105 4.37 1.91 -6.47
CA PHE A 105 5.62 1.13 -6.39
C PHE A 105 5.45 -0.12 -5.53
N VAL A 106 4.70 -0.03 -4.44
CA VAL A 106 4.37 -1.21 -3.62
C VAL A 106 3.49 -2.19 -4.38
N LEU A 107 2.46 -1.70 -5.09
CA LEU A 107 1.58 -2.54 -5.90
C LEU A 107 2.32 -3.20 -7.07
N GLN A 108 3.28 -2.51 -7.70
CA GLN A 108 4.16 -3.10 -8.72
C GLN A 108 4.96 -4.28 -8.15
N LYS A 109 5.50 -4.13 -6.94
CA LYS A 109 6.21 -5.24 -6.26
C LYS A 109 5.29 -6.42 -5.98
N MET A 110 4.03 -6.17 -5.60
CA MET A 110 3.03 -7.24 -5.43
C MET A 110 2.69 -7.91 -6.75
N LYS A 111 2.52 -7.12 -7.82
CA LYS A 111 2.28 -7.62 -9.18
C LYS A 111 3.44 -8.51 -9.64
N GLU A 112 4.69 -8.04 -9.54
CA GLU A 112 5.88 -8.81 -9.88
C GLU A 112 5.97 -10.14 -9.12
N THR A 113 5.62 -10.13 -7.83
CA THR A 113 5.58 -11.35 -7.01
C THR A 113 4.57 -12.36 -7.56
N ALA A 114 3.38 -11.88 -7.93
CA ALA A 114 2.35 -12.74 -8.52
C ALA A 114 2.74 -13.25 -9.91
N GLU A 115 3.27 -12.38 -10.76
CA GLU A 115 3.73 -12.74 -12.12
C GLU A 115 4.85 -13.77 -12.09
N LYS A 116 5.81 -13.61 -11.18
CA LYS A 116 6.90 -14.57 -10.99
C LYS A 116 6.40 -15.95 -10.58
N TYR A 117 5.39 -15.99 -9.71
CA TYR A 117 4.78 -17.26 -9.28
C TYR A 117 3.97 -17.92 -10.40
N LEU A 118 3.16 -17.12 -11.10
CA LEU A 118 2.24 -17.61 -12.13
C LEU A 118 2.92 -17.90 -13.47
N GLY A 119 4.11 -17.34 -13.72
CA GLY A 119 4.80 -17.43 -15.03
C GLY A 119 4.07 -16.67 -16.15
N GLN A 120 3.15 -15.76 -15.81
CA GLN A 120 2.36 -14.98 -16.78
C GLN A 120 2.06 -13.58 -16.24
N ALA A 121 1.68 -12.66 -17.15
CA ALA A 121 1.32 -11.30 -16.80
C ALA A 121 0.05 -11.24 -15.93
N VAL A 122 0.07 -10.37 -14.91
CA VAL A 122 -1.06 -10.07 -14.05
C VAL A 122 -1.58 -8.68 -14.38
N THR A 123 -2.81 -8.61 -14.86
CA THR A 123 -3.44 -7.37 -15.32
C THR A 123 -4.57 -6.88 -14.44
N LYS A 124 -5.13 -7.75 -13.58
CA LYS A 124 -6.32 -7.44 -12.75
C LYS A 124 -6.04 -7.71 -11.28
N ALA A 125 -6.61 -6.86 -10.42
CA ALA A 125 -6.50 -7.03 -8.98
C ALA A 125 -7.74 -6.55 -8.23
N VAL A 126 -7.96 -7.13 -7.06
CA VAL A 126 -8.80 -6.57 -5.98
C VAL A 126 -7.84 -6.01 -4.94
N ILE A 127 -8.07 -4.79 -4.49
CA ILE A 127 -7.21 -4.11 -3.52
C ILE A 127 -8.01 -3.80 -2.25
N THR A 128 -7.41 -4.02 -1.10
CA THR A 128 -8.04 -3.74 0.19
C THR A 128 -7.60 -2.40 0.75
N VAL A 129 -8.53 -1.75 1.46
CA VAL A 129 -8.31 -0.47 2.15
C VAL A 129 -8.92 -0.52 3.56
N PRO A 130 -8.45 0.33 4.49
CA PRO A 130 -9.10 0.48 5.79
C PRO A 130 -10.58 0.84 5.64
N ALA A 131 -11.43 0.36 6.55
CA ALA A 131 -12.87 0.62 6.49
C ALA A 131 -13.22 2.12 6.58
N TYR A 132 -12.39 2.91 7.28
CA TYR A 132 -12.57 4.35 7.44
C TYR A 132 -12.13 5.20 6.24
N PHE A 133 -11.57 4.61 5.19
CA PHE A 133 -11.21 5.36 3.99
C PHE A 133 -12.45 5.98 3.35
N ASN A 134 -12.38 7.28 3.08
CA ASN A 134 -13.39 8.00 2.31
C ASN A 134 -13.23 7.77 0.79
N ASP A 135 -14.15 8.33 0.01
CA ASP A 135 -14.17 8.11 -1.45
C ASP A 135 -12.91 8.65 -2.15
N ALA A 136 -12.36 9.78 -1.70
CA ALA A 136 -11.12 10.34 -2.25
C ALA A 136 -9.93 9.40 -2.03
N GLN A 137 -9.82 8.80 -0.85
CA GLN A 137 -8.77 7.83 -0.51
C GLN A 137 -8.92 6.52 -1.29
N ARG A 138 -10.17 6.05 -1.48
CA ARG A 138 -10.48 4.87 -2.30
C ARG A 138 -10.15 5.11 -3.77
N GLN A 139 -10.51 6.29 -4.29
CA GLN A 139 -10.18 6.66 -5.66
C GLN A 139 -8.66 6.76 -5.86
N ALA A 140 -7.94 7.41 -4.97
CA ALA A 140 -6.48 7.51 -5.03
C ALA A 140 -5.79 6.13 -4.94
N THR A 141 -6.36 5.19 -4.18
CA THR A 141 -5.89 3.79 -4.16
C THR A 141 -6.15 3.09 -5.49
N LYS A 142 -7.30 3.33 -6.11
CA LYS A 142 -7.61 2.82 -7.46
C LYS A 142 -6.65 3.38 -8.51
N ASP A 143 -6.34 4.67 -8.40
CA ASP A 143 -5.38 5.33 -9.30
C ASP A 143 -3.96 4.78 -9.11
N ALA A 144 -3.55 4.48 -7.87
CA ALA A 144 -2.29 3.78 -7.60
C ALA A 144 -2.22 2.42 -8.30
N GLY A 145 -3.32 1.67 -8.31
CA GLY A 145 -3.42 0.41 -9.06
C GLY A 145 -3.23 0.60 -10.56
N LYS A 146 -3.86 1.64 -11.15
CA LYS A 146 -3.68 1.98 -12.56
C LYS A 146 -2.23 2.37 -12.89
N ILE A 147 -1.59 3.18 -12.05
CA ILE A 147 -0.17 3.57 -12.19
C ILE A 147 0.72 2.33 -12.14
N ALA A 148 0.37 1.33 -11.32
CA ALA A 148 1.06 0.04 -11.26
C ALA A 148 0.78 -0.88 -12.45
N GLY A 149 -0.05 -0.47 -13.41
CA GLY A 149 -0.43 -1.27 -14.58
C GLY A 149 -1.45 -2.37 -14.25
N LEU A 150 -2.35 -2.10 -13.29
CA LEU A 150 -3.41 -3.02 -12.88
C LEU A 150 -4.79 -2.42 -13.19
N GLU A 151 -5.68 -3.21 -13.75
CA GLU A 151 -7.12 -2.97 -13.71
C GLU A 151 -7.64 -3.33 -12.32
N VAL A 152 -8.06 -2.32 -11.55
CA VAL A 152 -8.61 -2.54 -10.20
C VAL A 152 -10.08 -2.88 -10.32
N LEU A 153 -10.41 -4.16 -10.14
CA LEU A 153 -11.77 -4.68 -10.27
C LEU A 153 -12.66 -4.20 -9.12
N ARG A 154 -12.12 -4.20 -7.90
CA ARG A 154 -12.82 -3.76 -6.68
C ARG A 154 -11.84 -3.20 -5.66
N ILE A 155 -12.35 -2.25 -4.87
CA ILE A 155 -11.78 -1.82 -3.59
C ILE A 155 -12.69 -2.38 -2.50
N ILE A 156 -12.15 -3.15 -1.58
CA ILE A 156 -12.89 -3.73 -0.45
C ILE A 156 -12.25 -3.35 0.89
N ASN A 157 -13.04 -3.36 1.96
CA ASN A 157 -12.55 -3.05 3.29
C ASN A 157 -11.68 -4.19 3.84
N GLU A 158 -10.56 -3.88 4.46
CA GLU A 158 -9.65 -4.84 5.09
C GLU A 158 -10.38 -5.73 6.12
N PRO A 159 -11.18 -5.20 7.06
CA PRO A 159 -11.90 -6.05 8.01
C PRO A 159 -12.94 -6.95 7.33
N THR A 160 -13.57 -6.49 6.24
CA THR A 160 -14.49 -7.32 5.46
C THR A 160 -13.74 -8.48 4.79
N ALA A 161 -12.58 -8.21 4.19
CA ALA A 161 -11.74 -9.22 3.58
C ALA A 161 -11.27 -10.27 4.60
N ALA A 162 -10.86 -9.83 5.80
CA ALA A 162 -10.46 -10.72 6.89
C ALA A 162 -11.62 -11.61 7.34
N SER A 163 -12.83 -11.06 7.46
CA SER A 163 -14.04 -11.81 7.82
C SER A 163 -14.39 -12.88 6.79
N LEU A 164 -14.31 -12.54 5.51
CA LEU A 164 -14.54 -13.49 4.40
C LEU A 164 -13.49 -14.62 4.41
N ALA A 165 -12.22 -14.28 4.60
CA ALA A 165 -11.13 -15.26 4.66
C ALA A 165 -11.29 -16.23 5.84
N TYR A 166 -11.86 -15.77 6.94
CA TYR A 166 -12.16 -16.61 8.11
C TYR A 166 -13.43 -17.47 7.93
N GLY A 167 -14.20 -17.26 6.85
CA GLY A 167 -15.41 -18.02 6.55
C GLY A 167 -16.63 -17.61 7.38
N LEU A 168 -16.67 -16.38 7.86
CA LEU A 168 -17.77 -15.85 8.68
C LEU A 168 -19.04 -15.56 7.88
N ASP A 169 -18.93 -15.42 6.57
CA ASP A 169 -20.05 -15.32 5.62
C ASP A 169 -20.96 -16.55 5.62
N LYS A 170 -20.41 -17.71 6.02
CA LYS A 170 -21.12 -19.00 6.07
C LYS A 170 -21.85 -19.23 7.40
N LYS A 171 -21.64 -18.37 8.38
CA LYS A 171 -22.25 -18.43 9.71
C LYS A 171 -23.31 -17.33 9.82
N GLY A 172 -24.57 -17.65 9.56
CA GLY A 172 -25.65 -16.67 9.55
C GLY A 172 -25.84 -15.92 10.87
N GLY A 173 -26.15 -14.61 10.79
CA GLY A 173 -26.74 -13.81 11.86
C GLY A 173 -25.86 -13.45 13.06
N GLN A 174 -24.55 -13.58 12.98
CA GLN A 174 -23.65 -13.23 14.08
C GLN A 174 -23.07 -11.81 13.95
N LYS A 175 -22.98 -11.08 15.07
CA LYS A 175 -22.16 -9.86 15.16
C LYS A 175 -20.72 -10.26 15.45
N ILE A 176 -19.79 -9.75 14.65
CA ILE A 176 -18.36 -10.02 14.79
C ILE A 176 -17.58 -8.72 14.91
N ALA A 177 -16.44 -8.77 15.59
CA ALA A 177 -15.46 -7.69 15.62
C ALA A 177 -14.17 -8.19 14.98
N VAL A 178 -13.57 -7.35 14.14
CA VAL A 178 -12.25 -7.60 13.54
C VAL A 178 -11.28 -6.60 14.12
N TYR A 179 -10.19 -7.10 14.68
CA TYR A 179 -9.08 -6.29 15.18
C TYR A 179 -7.90 -6.42 14.22
N ASP A 180 -7.57 -5.35 13.53
CA ASP A 180 -6.50 -5.32 12.52
C ASP A 180 -5.50 -4.19 12.85
N LEU A 181 -4.38 -4.56 13.47
CA LEU A 181 -3.29 -3.64 13.79
C LEU A 181 -2.11 -3.89 12.85
N GLY A 182 -1.98 -3.04 11.85
CA GLY A 182 -0.88 -3.08 10.88
C GLY A 182 0.27 -2.13 11.20
N GLY A 183 1.28 -2.10 10.32
CA GLY A 183 2.44 -1.20 10.46
C GLY A 183 2.16 0.26 10.13
N GLY A 184 1.03 0.59 9.47
CA GLY A 184 0.68 1.95 9.07
C GLY A 184 -0.72 2.39 9.47
N THR A 185 -1.63 1.46 9.67
CA THR A 185 -3.04 1.73 10.00
C THR A 185 -3.55 0.73 11.05
N PHE A 186 -4.59 1.17 11.75
CA PHE A 186 -5.34 0.35 12.71
C PHE A 186 -6.82 0.44 12.40
#